data_bd40b0be3552d183d4b84081a9ad270c
#
_entry.id   bd40b0be3552d183d4b84081a9ad270c
#
_cell.length_a   1.000
_cell.length_b   1.000
_cell.length_c   1.000
_cell.angle_alpha   90.00
_cell.angle_beta   90.00
_cell.angle_gamma   90.00
#
_symmetry.space_group_name_H-M   'P 1'
#
loop_
_entity.id
_entity.type
_entity.pdbx_description
1 polymer ?
#
loop_
_entity_poly.entity_id
_entity_poly.type
_entity_poly.pdbx_seq_one_letter_code
_entity_poly.pdbx_strand_id
1 'polypeptide(L)'
;ADTYSYTFQGLGADILEQENPEDNLIGESMKKLFAVVGEEGVFGRIDVSIAIPPARGLGSSSTAIVAGLMLANRLVKKPLSKEAMLELANEMEGHPDNVAPALLGDLICAVQDGAAGLCYGKISVPDSLRFAVVVPDVLVSTEYARSVLPTQIAHKKAVANVGRAALLVTALQQNK
;
A
#
# COMPACT_ATOMS: atom_id res chain seq x y z
N ALA A 1 -9.33 14.64 24.33
CA ALA A 1 -9.23 14.95 22.90
C ALA A 1 -9.13 13.65 22.14
N ASP A 2 -10.02 13.49 21.16
CA ASP A 2 -10.13 12.27 20.34
C ASP A 2 -9.10 12.37 19.19
N THR A 3 -7.82 12.42 19.57
CA THR A 3 -6.72 12.59 18.61
C THR A 3 -5.61 11.59 18.84
N TYR A 4 -4.88 11.26 17.78
CA TYR A 4 -3.65 10.50 17.86
C TYR A 4 -2.45 11.44 18.04
N SER A 5 -1.45 10.97 18.76
CA SER A 5 -0.12 11.56 18.79
C SER A 5 0.90 10.54 18.29
N TYR A 6 1.96 11.00 17.63
CA TYR A 6 2.93 10.12 17.00
C TYR A 6 4.34 10.40 17.50
N THR A 7 5.16 9.35 17.56
CA THR A 7 6.61 9.46 17.60
C THR A 7 7.17 8.62 16.47
N PHE A 8 8.10 9.19 15.73
CA PHE A 8 8.69 8.54 14.57
C PHE A 8 10.16 8.23 14.84
N GLN A 9 10.64 7.10 14.32
CA GLN A 9 12.05 6.76 14.30
C GLN A 9 12.40 5.99 13.01
N GLY A 10 13.63 6.14 12.53
CA GLY A 10 14.10 5.45 11.31
C GLY A 10 14.13 6.35 10.08
N LEU A 11 13.97 5.75 8.90
CA LEU A 11 14.16 6.44 7.62
C LEU A 11 13.07 7.47 7.36
N GLY A 12 13.45 8.76 7.24
CA GLY A 12 12.51 9.85 6.97
C GLY A 12 11.60 10.24 8.13
N ALA A 13 11.96 9.89 9.37
CA ALA A 13 11.23 10.32 10.56
C ALA A 13 11.12 11.83 10.65
N ASP A 14 12.18 12.56 10.31
CA ASP A 14 12.26 14.02 10.26
C ASP A 14 11.27 14.65 9.27
N ILE A 15 10.91 13.95 8.20
CA ILE A 15 9.91 14.39 7.23
C ILE A 15 8.51 14.24 7.83
N LEU A 16 8.21 13.08 8.41
CA LEU A 16 6.88 12.78 8.96
C LEU A 16 6.57 13.57 10.24
N GLU A 17 7.59 13.95 11.02
CA GLU A 17 7.44 14.82 12.19
C GLU A 17 6.96 16.24 11.84
N GLN A 18 7.16 16.67 10.59
CA GLN A 18 6.72 17.98 10.10
C GLN A 18 5.30 17.99 9.53
N GLU A 19 4.72 16.81 9.32
CA GLU A 19 3.34 16.68 8.84
C GLU A 19 2.33 16.97 9.97
N ASN A 20 1.14 17.43 9.58
CA ASN A 20 0.07 17.60 10.54
C ASN A 20 -0.37 16.21 11.07
N PRO A 21 -0.36 15.99 12.40
CA PRO A 21 -0.77 14.71 12.98
C PRO A 21 -2.18 14.25 12.57
N GLU A 22 -3.08 15.17 12.25
CA GLU A 22 -4.44 14.86 11.84
C GLU A 22 -4.52 14.24 10.44
N ASP A 23 -3.55 14.56 9.57
CA ASP A 23 -3.47 14.07 8.18
C ASP A 23 -2.64 12.77 8.08
N ASN A 24 -2.21 12.21 9.21
CA ASN A 24 -1.39 11.00 9.21
C ASN A 24 -2.21 9.77 8.79
N LEU A 25 -1.75 9.10 7.73
CA LEU A 25 -2.46 7.97 7.09
C LEU A 25 -2.73 6.80 8.05
N ILE A 26 -1.89 6.57 9.07
CA ILE A 26 -2.14 5.53 10.06
C ILE A 26 -3.42 5.86 10.85
N GLY A 27 -3.48 7.08 11.37
CA GLY A 27 -4.64 7.54 12.14
C GLY A 27 -5.92 7.63 11.31
N GLU A 28 -5.83 8.14 10.09
CA GLU A 28 -6.97 8.18 9.16
C GLU A 28 -7.49 6.78 8.84
N SER A 29 -6.60 5.82 8.62
CA SER A 29 -6.98 4.43 8.36
C SER A 29 -7.63 3.78 9.59
N MET A 30 -7.13 4.07 10.78
CA MET A 30 -7.76 3.61 12.02
C MET A 30 -9.18 4.19 12.17
N LYS A 31 -9.35 5.50 11.99
CA LYS A 31 -10.66 6.17 12.04
C LYS A 31 -11.64 5.57 11.00
N LYS A 32 -11.15 5.34 9.78
CA LYS A 32 -11.95 4.74 8.70
C LYS A 32 -12.45 3.35 9.07
N LEU A 33 -11.61 2.48 9.63
CA LEU A 33 -12.01 1.14 10.04
C LEU A 33 -13.03 1.19 11.18
N PHE A 34 -12.80 1.98 12.23
CA PHE A 34 -13.77 2.13 13.33
C PHE A 34 -15.14 2.58 12.81
N ALA A 35 -15.16 3.54 11.86
CA ALA A 35 -16.39 4.00 11.24
C ALA A 35 -17.11 2.88 10.45
N VAL A 36 -16.37 2.06 9.70
CA VAL A 36 -16.93 0.95 8.91
C VAL A 36 -17.55 -0.13 9.81
N VAL A 37 -16.92 -0.44 10.94
CA VAL A 37 -17.45 -1.46 11.85
C VAL A 37 -18.50 -0.91 12.84
N GLY A 38 -18.70 0.42 12.87
CA GLY A 38 -19.67 1.08 13.75
C GLY A 38 -19.25 1.06 15.22
N GLU A 39 -17.95 1.07 15.51
CA GLU A 39 -17.41 1.11 16.87
C GLU A 39 -16.75 2.48 17.15
N GLU A 40 -16.73 2.88 18.42
CA GLU A 40 -16.02 4.10 18.84
C GLU A 40 -14.51 3.93 18.65
N GLY A 41 -13.84 4.99 18.16
CA GLY A 41 -12.40 5.01 17.97
C GLY A 41 -11.63 4.93 19.29
N VAL A 42 -10.51 4.23 19.28
CA VAL A 42 -9.54 4.23 20.37
C VAL A 42 -8.42 5.17 19.99
N PHE A 43 -8.19 6.20 20.79
CA PHE A 43 -7.19 7.24 20.54
C PHE A 43 -6.02 7.11 21.52
N GLY A 44 -4.87 7.65 21.15
CA GLY A 44 -3.70 7.61 22.00
C GLY A 44 -2.40 7.86 21.24
N ARG A 45 -1.28 7.47 21.84
CA ARG A 45 0.05 7.60 21.24
C ARG A 45 0.39 6.38 20.40
N ILE A 46 0.92 6.63 19.21
CA ILE A 46 1.42 5.63 18.27
C ILE A 46 2.92 5.85 18.06
N ASP A 47 3.71 4.85 18.42
CA ASP A 47 5.15 4.83 18.17
C ASP A 47 5.44 4.12 16.83
N VAL A 48 6.04 4.82 15.87
CA VAL A 48 6.23 4.35 14.49
C VAL A 48 7.72 4.15 14.22
N SER A 49 8.10 2.92 13.86
CA SER A 49 9.46 2.59 13.39
C SER A 49 9.44 2.40 11.87
N ILE A 50 10.21 3.22 11.16
CA ILE A 50 10.15 3.35 9.70
C ILE A 50 11.38 2.70 9.07
N ALA A 51 11.16 1.66 8.27
CA ALA A 51 12.20 1.01 7.46
C ALA A 51 12.05 1.31 5.96
N ILE A 52 10.96 1.94 5.54
CA ILE A 52 10.67 2.27 4.14
C ILE A 52 10.73 3.79 3.98
N PRO A 53 11.68 4.33 3.18
CA PRO A 53 11.80 5.78 3.02
C PRO A 53 10.55 6.35 2.32
N PRO A 54 9.94 7.43 2.85
CA PRO A 54 8.76 8.04 2.27
C PRO A 54 9.06 8.68 0.90
N ALA A 55 8.04 8.77 0.04
CA ALA A 55 8.09 9.42 -1.27
C ALA A 55 9.19 8.91 -2.23
N ARG A 56 9.54 7.62 -2.15
CA ARG A 56 10.56 6.96 -3.01
C ARG A 56 10.00 5.85 -3.89
N GLY A 57 8.67 5.77 -4.05
CA GLY A 57 8.03 4.72 -4.87
C GLY A 57 8.11 3.32 -4.27
N LEU A 58 8.39 3.19 -2.97
CA LEU A 58 8.51 1.91 -2.26
C LEU A 58 7.27 1.55 -1.43
N GLY A 59 6.14 2.24 -1.63
CA GLY A 59 4.87 1.91 -1.00
C GLY A 59 4.77 2.33 0.48
N SER A 60 5.45 3.41 0.90
CA SER A 60 5.39 3.89 2.28
C SER A 60 3.97 4.31 2.68
N SER A 61 3.23 5.04 1.83
CA SER A 61 1.83 5.42 2.05
C SER A 61 0.93 4.21 2.24
N SER A 62 1.01 3.27 1.32
CA SER A 62 0.22 2.02 1.37
C SER A 62 0.54 1.20 2.62
N THR A 63 1.80 1.19 3.06
CA THR A 63 2.20 0.52 4.30
C THR A 63 1.60 1.21 5.52
N ALA A 64 1.54 2.55 5.54
CA ALA A 64 0.90 3.32 6.61
C ALA A 64 -0.60 3.04 6.68
N ILE A 65 -1.29 3.01 5.54
CA ILE A 65 -2.71 2.65 5.44
C ILE A 65 -2.94 1.24 6.01
N VAL A 66 -2.19 0.26 5.54
CA VAL A 66 -2.33 -1.14 5.99
C VAL A 66 -2.01 -1.27 7.48
N ALA A 67 -0.98 -0.58 7.98
CA ALA A 67 -0.64 -0.58 9.41
C ALA A 67 -1.78 -0.02 10.28
N GLY A 68 -2.37 1.11 9.88
CA GLY A 68 -3.51 1.71 10.57
C GLY A 68 -4.73 0.79 10.60
N LEU A 69 -5.08 0.20 9.45
CA LEU A 69 -6.17 -0.77 9.37
C LEU A 69 -5.91 -2.01 10.25
N MET A 70 -4.70 -2.55 10.22
CA MET A 70 -4.36 -3.72 11.06
C MET A 70 -4.38 -3.40 12.55
N LEU A 71 -3.91 -2.21 12.95
CA LEU A 71 -3.97 -1.76 14.34
C LEU A 71 -5.43 -1.65 14.81
N ALA A 72 -6.26 -0.91 14.08
CA ALA A 72 -7.67 -0.75 14.42
C ALA A 72 -8.39 -2.11 14.44
N ASN A 73 -8.11 -2.99 13.47
CA ASN A 73 -8.73 -4.30 13.38
C ASN A 73 -8.40 -5.23 14.57
N ARG A 74 -7.30 -4.96 15.28
CA ARG A 74 -6.95 -5.64 16.54
C ARG A 74 -7.70 -5.10 17.76
N LEU A 75 -8.23 -3.88 17.66
CA LEU A 75 -8.88 -3.18 18.78
C LEU A 75 -10.41 -3.34 18.76
N VAL A 76 -11.00 -3.69 17.62
CA VAL A 76 -12.45 -3.86 17.49
C VAL A 76 -12.93 -5.22 17.96
N LYS A 77 -14.20 -5.28 18.40
CA LYS A 77 -14.85 -6.53 18.86
C LYS A 77 -15.15 -7.50 17.73
N LYS A 78 -15.41 -6.96 16.53
CA LYS A 78 -15.72 -7.74 15.33
C LYS A 78 -14.73 -7.38 14.22
N PRO A 79 -13.56 -8.03 14.19
CA PRO A 79 -12.55 -7.72 13.21
C PRO A 79 -13.01 -8.06 11.78
N LEU A 80 -12.59 -7.22 10.82
CA LEU A 80 -12.77 -7.46 9.41
C LEU A 80 -11.89 -8.64 8.95
N SER A 81 -12.33 -9.34 7.91
CA SER A 81 -11.49 -10.31 7.21
C SER A 81 -10.33 -9.60 6.47
N LYS A 82 -9.32 -10.36 6.03
CA LYS A 82 -8.24 -9.80 5.23
C LYS A 82 -8.73 -9.22 3.91
N GLU A 83 -9.71 -9.86 3.30
CA GLU A 83 -10.33 -9.43 2.04
C GLU A 83 -11.05 -8.09 2.25
N ALA A 84 -11.86 -7.94 3.30
CA ALA A 84 -12.53 -6.70 3.63
C ALA A 84 -11.54 -5.57 3.97
N MET A 85 -10.45 -5.88 4.68
CA MET A 85 -9.38 -4.91 4.91
C MET A 85 -8.68 -4.51 3.62
N LEU A 86 -8.48 -5.45 2.68
CA LEU A 86 -7.85 -5.15 1.39
C LEU A 86 -8.73 -4.24 0.53
N GLU A 87 -10.03 -4.49 0.49
CA GLU A 87 -10.99 -3.61 -0.20
C GLU A 87 -10.96 -2.20 0.39
N LEU A 88 -10.96 -2.09 1.73
CA LEU A 88 -10.89 -0.81 2.41
C LEU A 88 -9.57 -0.08 2.16
N ALA A 89 -8.44 -0.79 2.18
CA ALA A 89 -7.13 -0.24 1.85
C ALA A 89 -7.06 0.25 0.40
N ASN A 90 -7.64 -0.52 -0.54
CA ASN A 90 -7.73 -0.15 -1.95
C ASN A 90 -8.63 1.08 -2.18
N GLU A 91 -9.74 1.20 -1.43
CA GLU A 91 -10.59 2.40 -1.46
C GLU A 91 -9.82 3.65 -1.03
N MET A 92 -9.01 3.54 0.02
CA MET A 92 -8.23 4.66 0.56
C MET A 92 -7.06 5.06 -0.36
N GLU A 93 -6.33 4.11 -0.90
CA GLU A 93 -5.15 4.36 -1.76
C GLU A 93 -5.56 4.71 -3.20
N GLY A 94 -6.71 4.21 -3.66
CA GLY A 94 -7.21 4.37 -5.03
C GLY A 94 -6.64 3.37 -6.04
N HIS A 95 -5.73 2.48 -5.62
CA HIS A 95 -5.15 1.43 -6.47
C HIS A 95 -4.54 0.30 -5.64
N PRO A 96 -4.64 -0.98 -6.09
CA PRO A 96 -4.27 -2.14 -5.29
C PRO A 96 -2.79 -2.52 -5.31
N ASP A 97 -1.99 -1.95 -6.20
CA ASP A 97 -0.64 -2.41 -6.55
C ASP A 97 0.37 -2.40 -5.39
N ASN A 98 0.18 -1.54 -4.39
CA ASN A 98 1.01 -1.49 -3.19
C ASN A 98 0.30 -1.98 -1.93
N VAL A 99 -0.99 -1.65 -1.74
CA VAL A 99 -1.72 -2.10 -0.53
C VAL A 99 -1.92 -3.61 -0.51
N ALA A 100 -2.11 -4.25 -1.68
CA ALA A 100 -2.29 -5.70 -1.73
C ALA A 100 -1.03 -6.46 -1.29
N PRO A 101 0.18 -6.21 -1.82
CA PRO A 101 1.38 -6.88 -1.32
C PRO A 101 1.76 -6.44 0.10
N ALA A 102 1.46 -5.21 0.54
CA ALA A 102 1.70 -4.78 1.91
C ALA A 102 0.87 -5.60 2.92
N LEU A 103 -0.39 -5.92 2.59
CA LEU A 103 -1.27 -6.70 3.46
C LEU A 103 -1.07 -8.21 3.34
N LEU A 104 -0.84 -8.72 2.12
CA LEU A 104 -0.85 -10.15 1.82
C LEU A 104 0.54 -10.77 1.73
N GLY A 105 1.58 -9.95 1.54
CA GLY A 105 2.95 -10.42 1.25
C GLY A 105 3.11 -10.98 -0.16
N ASP A 106 4.32 -11.43 -0.49
CA ASP A 106 4.69 -12.03 -1.78
C ASP A 106 4.51 -11.08 -3.00
N LEU A 107 4.52 -11.65 -4.20
CA LEU A 107 4.19 -10.94 -5.44
C LEU A 107 2.68 -11.03 -5.68
N ILE A 108 2.04 -9.88 -5.78
CA ILE A 108 0.60 -9.79 -6.04
C ILE A 108 0.37 -9.21 -7.43
N CYS A 109 -0.41 -9.92 -8.23
CA CYS A 109 -1.02 -9.37 -9.44
C CYS A 109 -2.45 -8.99 -9.11
N ALA A 110 -2.79 -7.70 -9.11
CA ALA A 110 -4.12 -7.22 -8.76
C ALA A 110 -4.67 -6.29 -9.85
N VAL A 111 -5.98 -6.34 -10.04
CA VAL A 111 -6.70 -5.45 -10.94
C VAL A 111 -8.06 -5.10 -10.34
N GLN A 112 -8.42 -3.82 -10.43
CA GLN A 112 -9.77 -3.36 -10.13
C GLN A 112 -10.64 -3.57 -11.36
N ASP A 113 -11.54 -4.55 -11.29
CA ASP A 113 -12.55 -4.80 -12.32
C ASP A 113 -13.90 -4.25 -11.82
N GLY A 114 -14.41 -3.23 -12.48
CA GLY A 114 -15.60 -2.49 -12.04
C GLY A 114 -16.83 -3.36 -11.72
N ALA A 115 -17.00 -4.49 -12.38
CA ALA A 115 -18.10 -5.41 -12.14
C ALA A 115 -17.79 -6.49 -11.08
N ALA A 116 -16.55 -6.96 -11.01
CA ALA A 116 -16.12 -8.04 -10.13
C ALA A 116 -15.40 -7.55 -8.85
N GLY A 117 -15.21 -6.22 -8.72
CA GLY A 117 -14.47 -5.67 -7.61
C GLY A 117 -12.95 -5.85 -7.75
N LEU A 118 -12.25 -6.01 -6.65
CA LEU A 118 -10.82 -6.23 -6.64
C LEU A 118 -10.49 -7.71 -6.87
N CYS A 119 -9.90 -8.01 -8.02
CA CYS A 119 -9.39 -9.33 -8.36
C CYS A 119 -7.88 -9.40 -8.16
N TYR A 120 -7.37 -10.44 -7.52
CA TYR A 120 -5.93 -10.62 -7.35
C TYR A 120 -5.48 -12.07 -7.37
N GLY A 121 -4.23 -12.28 -7.77
CA GLY A 121 -3.52 -13.56 -7.68
C GLY A 121 -2.22 -13.37 -6.90
N LYS A 122 -1.92 -14.32 -6.02
CA LYS A 122 -0.71 -14.36 -5.22
C LYS A 122 0.28 -15.38 -5.76
N ILE A 123 1.53 -14.98 -5.92
CA ILE A 123 2.62 -15.79 -6.45
C ILE A 123 3.74 -15.78 -5.43
N SER A 124 4.14 -16.95 -4.96
CA SER A 124 5.28 -17.09 -4.07
C SER A 124 6.57 -16.70 -4.79
N VAL A 125 7.31 -15.79 -4.22
CA VAL A 125 8.62 -15.37 -4.74
C VAL A 125 9.67 -16.38 -4.28
N PRO A 126 10.54 -16.88 -5.20
CA PRO A 126 11.62 -17.79 -4.81
C PRO A 126 12.58 -17.16 -3.81
N ASP A 127 13.00 -17.92 -2.79
CA ASP A 127 13.95 -17.46 -1.77
C ASP A 127 15.33 -17.09 -2.35
N SER A 128 15.65 -17.59 -3.53
CA SER A 128 16.88 -17.29 -4.26
C SER A 128 16.87 -15.90 -4.90
N LEU A 129 15.70 -15.30 -5.11
CA LEU A 129 15.58 -13.97 -5.73
C LEU A 129 16.17 -12.89 -4.82
N ARG A 130 16.94 -11.99 -5.41
CA ARG A 130 17.51 -10.82 -4.74
C ARG A 130 17.13 -9.56 -5.50
N PHE A 131 16.82 -8.52 -4.75
CA PHE A 131 16.48 -7.21 -5.27
C PHE A 131 17.60 -6.23 -4.96
N ALA A 132 18.08 -5.52 -5.97
CA ALA A 132 18.93 -4.35 -5.78
C ALA A 132 18.06 -3.10 -5.89
N VAL A 133 18.00 -2.29 -4.84
CA VAL A 133 17.20 -1.07 -4.79
C VAL A 133 18.14 0.12 -4.82
N VAL A 134 17.91 1.04 -5.75
CA VAL A 134 18.61 2.33 -5.84
C VAL A 134 17.62 3.42 -5.49
N VAL A 135 17.92 4.19 -4.45
CA VAL A 135 17.07 5.28 -3.95
C VAL A 135 17.79 6.61 -4.24
N PRO A 136 17.41 7.34 -5.29
CA PRO A 136 18.02 8.65 -5.59
C PRO A 136 17.53 9.72 -4.63
N ASP A 137 18.29 10.82 -4.48
CA ASP A 137 17.92 11.95 -3.61
C ASP A 137 16.83 12.87 -4.22
N VAL A 138 16.10 12.39 -5.22
CA VAL A 138 15.00 13.11 -5.86
C VAL A 138 13.67 12.58 -5.35
N LEU A 139 12.83 13.47 -4.83
CA LEU A 139 11.47 13.15 -4.44
C LEU A 139 10.56 13.20 -5.67
N VAL A 140 9.80 12.13 -5.89
CA VAL A 140 8.81 12.05 -6.97
C VAL A 140 7.50 11.55 -6.38
N SER A 141 6.48 12.41 -6.38
CA SER A 141 5.15 11.98 -5.93
C SER A 141 4.52 11.02 -6.96
N THR A 142 3.68 10.10 -6.49
CA THR A 142 2.93 9.18 -7.35
C THR A 142 2.03 9.94 -8.32
N GLU A 143 1.42 11.03 -7.86
CA GLU A 143 0.57 11.91 -8.68
C GLU A 143 1.37 12.51 -9.86
N TYR A 144 2.54 13.08 -9.59
CA TYR A 144 3.40 13.62 -10.64
C TYR A 144 3.86 12.52 -11.61
N ALA A 145 4.31 11.38 -11.10
CA ALA A 145 4.73 10.26 -11.94
C ALA A 145 3.61 9.80 -12.89
N ARG A 146 2.38 9.75 -12.41
CA ARG A 146 1.20 9.40 -13.23
C ARG A 146 0.82 10.47 -14.22
N SER A 147 0.94 11.75 -13.87
CA SER A 147 0.58 12.88 -14.74
C SER A 147 1.41 12.98 -16.02
N VAL A 148 2.64 12.46 -16.01
CA VAL A 148 3.54 12.47 -17.17
C VAL A 148 3.39 11.24 -18.06
N LEU A 149 2.55 10.26 -17.67
CA LEU A 149 2.30 9.08 -18.50
C LEU A 149 1.38 9.44 -19.69
N PRO A 150 1.61 8.84 -20.87
CA PRO A 150 0.73 9.06 -22.02
C PRO A 150 -0.64 8.45 -21.77
N THR A 151 -1.71 9.16 -22.13
CA THR A 151 -3.09 8.69 -22.02
C THR A 151 -3.44 7.60 -23.05
N GLN A 152 -2.64 7.47 -24.11
CA GLN A 152 -2.80 6.48 -25.18
C GLN A 152 -1.47 5.88 -25.58
N ILE A 153 -1.48 4.59 -25.90
CA ILE A 153 -0.32 3.87 -26.45
C ILE A 153 -0.70 3.11 -27.69
N ALA A 154 0.26 2.93 -28.62
CA ALA A 154 0.03 2.16 -29.83
C ALA A 154 -0.33 0.70 -29.50
N HIS A 155 -1.33 0.11 -30.19
CA HIS A 155 -1.81 -1.26 -29.99
C HIS A 155 -0.66 -2.30 -29.92
N LYS A 156 0.32 -2.23 -30.82
CA LYS A 156 1.49 -3.12 -30.80
C LYS A 156 2.29 -3.05 -29.50
N LYS A 157 2.43 -1.85 -28.92
CA LYS A 157 3.12 -1.65 -27.63
C LYS A 157 2.29 -2.22 -26.47
N ALA A 158 0.96 -2.03 -26.51
CA ALA A 158 0.06 -2.61 -25.49
C ALA A 158 0.16 -4.14 -25.48
N VAL A 159 0.03 -4.79 -26.65
CA VAL A 159 0.15 -6.26 -26.77
C VAL A 159 1.53 -6.76 -26.29
N ALA A 160 2.62 -6.07 -26.65
CA ALA A 160 3.95 -6.44 -26.22
C ALA A 160 4.11 -6.32 -24.68
N ASN A 161 3.54 -5.29 -24.05
CA ASN A 161 3.61 -5.12 -22.60
C ASN A 161 2.81 -6.20 -21.86
N VAL A 162 1.61 -6.52 -22.31
CA VAL A 162 0.80 -7.62 -21.74
C VAL A 162 1.56 -8.95 -21.82
N GLY A 163 2.15 -9.26 -22.98
CA GLY A 163 2.93 -10.49 -23.17
C GLY A 163 4.16 -10.55 -22.25
N ARG A 164 4.89 -9.43 -22.09
CA ARG A 164 6.05 -9.36 -21.18
C ARG A 164 5.65 -9.51 -19.71
N ALA A 165 4.54 -8.87 -19.29
CA ALA A 165 4.04 -9.02 -17.92
C ALA A 165 3.66 -10.48 -17.63
N ALA A 166 2.94 -11.14 -18.54
CA ALA A 166 2.58 -12.55 -18.41
C ALA A 166 3.83 -13.45 -18.36
N LEU A 167 4.82 -13.18 -19.20
CA LEU A 167 6.08 -13.92 -19.22
C LEU A 167 6.87 -13.76 -17.91
N LEU A 168 6.94 -12.54 -17.37
CA LEU A 168 7.61 -12.26 -16.08
C LEU A 168 6.97 -13.09 -14.95
N VAL A 169 5.64 -13.05 -14.84
CA VAL A 169 4.91 -13.83 -13.84
C VAL A 169 5.19 -15.33 -13.98
N THR A 170 5.14 -15.84 -15.22
CA THR A 170 5.42 -17.26 -15.51
C THR A 170 6.86 -17.64 -15.16
N ALA A 171 7.84 -16.80 -15.49
CA ALA A 171 9.24 -17.04 -15.17
C ALA A 171 9.48 -17.10 -13.65
N LEU A 172 8.89 -16.17 -12.89
CA LEU A 172 8.99 -16.17 -11.43
C LEU A 172 8.35 -17.42 -10.81
N GLN A 173 7.19 -17.86 -11.30
CA GLN A 173 6.55 -19.10 -10.84
C GLN A 173 7.40 -20.35 -11.13
N GLN A 174 8.13 -20.36 -12.24
CA GLN A 174 8.97 -21.48 -12.65
C GLN A 174 10.41 -21.39 -12.11
N ASN A 175 10.73 -20.35 -11.34
CA ASN A 175 12.09 -20.07 -10.84
C ASN A 175 13.15 -20.03 -11.98
N LYS A 176 12.82 -19.34 -13.07
CA LYS A 176 13.64 -19.20 -14.28
C LYS A 176 14.11 -17.76 -14.47
#